data_06c1de364323b4c28dd9a8ec1f39d729
#
_entry.id   06c1de364323b4c28dd9a8ec1f39d729
#
_cell.length_a   1.000
_cell.length_b   1.000
_cell.length_c   1.000
_cell.angle_alpha   90.00
_cell.angle_beta   90.00
_cell.angle_gamma   90.00
#
_symmetry.space_group_name_H-M   'P 1'
#
loop_
_entity.id
_entity.type
_entity.pdbx_description
1 polymer ?
#
loop_
_entity_poly.entity_id
_entity_poly.type
_entity_poly.pdbx_seq_one_letter_code
_entity_poly.pdbx_strand_id
1 'polypeptide(L)'
;MRQIVFGITLALGICQAASWAQICPTRPIPGSTVVDPFAVQSQDGVAQLDLAISNYKDLHTRAMFYCLAYAPGIEAPTIRVNPGDTISLNLSNKIRSVPTQPMPVHGSPGDSACQGSMTASSTNLHFHGLNVPPKCHQDEVIFTLVNPGDPPFHYKTTIPRNEPPGLYWYHPHPHGMTQVQVMGGASGAIIVEGMEKIKPEVAGLTERVFIFRDIINNGDPDQGTMTMNFIPVNPPHLPLPAIELNAGEKQFWRVLNAQGENFLKLQLQYDNQPQSVQVIALDGTPLPSDVRTNTVLIPPAGRAEFIMQGPASSNVNAALVTLAVNTGADGDPNPAHAIAAIFVDQAASPGKIPPGIESEKVQRFAGLAGVTPLARRKLYFSEDLSDPDDPKFFITVDGQTPKQFDPNDPPAIVTKQGAVEDWTIENRSKEIHAFHMHQIHFLLLARNGRPPQHHEVIDTVTVPPWSGSGPYPNVKVRMDFRWPESVGTFVYHCHILDHEDGGMMAKIEVDPAK
;
A
#
# COMPACT_ATOMS: atom_id res chain seq x y z
N MET A 1 33.10 77.60 4.84
CA MET A 1 32.48 76.91 3.68
C MET A 1 32.51 75.41 3.99
N ARG A 2 31.39 74.88 4.39
CA ARG A 2 31.19 73.40 4.60
C ARG A 2 30.55 72.81 3.35
N GLN A 3 31.26 71.91 2.70
CA GLN A 3 30.71 71.14 1.62
C GLN A 3 29.90 69.94 2.20
N ILE A 4 28.64 69.90 1.82
CA ILE A 4 27.74 68.75 2.12
C ILE A 4 27.81 67.82 0.91
N VAL A 5 28.31 66.59 1.16
CA VAL A 5 28.30 65.49 0.16
C VAL A 5 27.03 64.68 0.36
N PHE A 6 26.14 64.73 -0.63
CA PHE A 6 24.98 63.80 -0.70
C PHE A 6 25.42 62.45 -1.23
N GLY A 7 25.45 61.45 -0.39
CA GLY A 7 25.59 60.04 -0.81
C GLY A 7 24.27 59.49 -1.29
N ILE A 8 24.17 59.15 -2.55
CA ILE A 8 23.04 58.40 -3.13
C ILE A 8 23.32 56.91 -2.88
N THR A 9 22.57 56.29 -1.97
CA THR A 9 22.60 54.84 -1.74
C THR A 9 21.66 54.19 -2.76
N LEU A 10 22.24 53.60 -3.81
CA LEU A 10 21.49 52.75 -4.76
C LEU A 10 21.16 51.42 -4.07
N ALA A 11 19.93 51.25 -3.68
CA ALA A 11 19.42 49.94 -3.23
C ALA A 11 19.22 49.04 -4.45
N LEU A 12 20.18 48.17 -4.74
CA LEU A 12 20.04 47.07 -5.65
C LEU A 12 19.06 46.07 -5.01
N GLY A 13 17.80 46.14 -5.40
CA GLY A 13 16.82 45.08 -5.15
C GLY A 13 17.26 43.79 -5.86
N ILE A 14 17.89 42.89 -5.14
CA ILE A 14 18.09 41.52 -5.61
C ILE A 14 16.70 40.89 -5.69
N CYS A 15 16.11 40.91 -6.90
CA CYS A 15 14.99 40.05 -7.21
C CYS A 15 15.53 38.62 -7.19
N GLN A 16 15.45 37.96 -6.04
CA GLN A 16 15.63 36.51 -5.98
C GLN A 16 14.50 35.90 -6.81
N ALA A 17 14.81 35.60 -8.07
CA ALA A 17 14.04 34.60 -8.79
C ALA A 17 14.09 33.34 -7.94
N ALA A 18 12.97 33.00 -7.27
CA ALA A 18 12.80 31.73 -6.63
C ALA A 18 13.06 30.70 -7.74
N SER A 19 14.23 30.09 -7.72
CA SER A 19 14.50 28.89 -8.51
C SER A 19 13.40 27.91 -8.08
N TRP A 20 12.62 27.46 -9.03
CA TRP A 20 11.66 26.38 -8.84
C TRP A 20 12.48 25.15 -8.47
N ALA A 21 12.82 25.02 -7.19
CA ALA A 21 13.49 23.85 -6.66
C ALA A 21 12.64 22.64 -7.04
N GLN A 22 13.28 21.59 -7.50
CA GLN A 22 12.66 20.32 -7.77
C GLN A 22 11.89 19.91 -6.50
N ILE A 23 10.56 19.75 -6.59
CA ILE A 23 9.72 19.44 -5.43
C ILE A 23 10.04 18.03 -4.93
N CYS A 24 10.21 17.07 -5.86
CA CYS A 24 10.59 15.70 -5.51
C CYS A 24 12.06 15.63 -5.09
N PRO A 25 12.36 14.96 -3.96
CA PRO A 25 13.73 14.76 -3.51
C PRO A 25 14.53 13.87 -4.47
N THR A 26 15.86 13.99 -4.37
CA THR A 26 16.75 13.01 -5.03
C THR A 26 16.68 11.68 -4.26
N ARG A 27 16.35 10.62 -4.97
CA ARG A 27 16.28 9.27 -4.41
C ARG A 27 17.66 8.63 -4.26
N PRO A 28 17.82 7.64 -3.35
CA PRO A 28 19.09 6.95 -3.13
C PRO A 28 19.59 6.25 -4.40
N ILE A 29 20.93 6.12 -4.49
CA ILE A 29 21.58 5.39 -5.60
C ILE A 29 21.63 3.87 -5.31
N PRO A 30 21.77 3.02 -6.33
CA PRO A 30 21.96 1.58 -6.15
C PRO A 30 23.10 1.25 -5.18
N GLY A 31 22.93 0.22 -4.35
CA GLY A 31 23.90 -0.21 -3.35
C GLY A 31 23.96 0.62 -2.08
N SER A 32 23.10 1.64 -1.94
CA SER A 32 23.02 2.42 -0.69
C SER A 32 22.55 1.55 0.49
N THR A 33 22.97 1.95 1.70
CA THR A 33 22.43 1.37 2.93
C THR A 33 20.94 1.71 3.06
N VAL A 34 20.14 0.71 3.40
CA VAL A 34 18.69 0.87 3.58
C VAL A 34 18.43 1.61 4.88
N VAL A 35 17.84 2.79 4.75
CA VAL A 35 17.39 3.63 5.86
C VAL A 35 15.86 3.57 5.92
N ASP A 36 15.29 3.53 7.14
CA ASP A 36 13.86 3.59 7.31
C ASP A 36 13.31 4.94 6.84
N PRO A 37 12.09 4.98 6.28
CA PRO A 37 11.47 6.24 5.87
C PRO A 37 11.34 7.20 7.06
N PHE A 38 11.46 8.50 6.79
CA PHE A 38 11.20 9.52 7.81
C PHE A 38 9.81 9.33 8.42
N ALA A 39 9.69 9.44 9.75
CA ALA A 39 8.43 9.22 10.44
C ALA A 39 7.86 10.53 11.01
N VAL A 40 6.56 10.74 10.80
CA VAL A 40 5.75 11.78 11.44
C VAL A 40 4.92 11.12 12.52
N GLN A 41 5.21 11.45 13.78
CA GLN A 41 4.48 10.95 14.95
C GLN A 41 3.28 11.85 15.25
N SER A 42 2.13 11.25 15.64
CA SER A 42 1.04 12.01 16.21
C SER A 42 1.49 12.70 17.52
N GLN A 43 1.07 13.95 17.69
CA GLN A 43 1.28 14.74 18.89
C GLN A 43 -0.08 15.20 19.41
N ASP A 44 -0.34 15.02 20.69
CA ASP A 44 -1.61 15.36 21.34
C ASP A 44 -2.83 14.77 20.58
N GLY A 45 -2.70 13.54 20.07
CA GLY A 45 -3.74 12.82 19.36
C GLY A 45 -3.95 13.24 17.90
N VAL A 46 -3.01 14.00 17.29
CA VAL A 46 -3.10 14.42 15.88
C VAL A 46 -1.77 14.23 15.16
N ALA A 47 -1.80 13.53 14.03
CA ALA A 47 -0.72 13.53 13.05
C ALA A 47 -1.02 14.60 11.99
N GLN A 48 -0.27 15.71 12.03
CA GLN A 48 -0.47 16.84 11.10
C GLN A 48 0.55 16.78 9.97
N LEU A 49 0.07 16.79 8.70
CA LEU A 49 0.92 16.71 7.52
C LEU A 49 0.44 17.67 6.42
N ASP A 50 1.42 18.24 5.71
CA ASP A 50 1.21 18.90 4.42
C ASP A 50 1.98 18.08 3.37
N LEU A 51 1.26 17.45 2.43
CA LEU A 51 1.85 16.70 1.35
C LEU A 51 1.61 17.40 0.00
N ALA A 52 2.60 17.36 -0.86
CA ALA A 52 2.47 17.80 -2.24
C ALA A 52 2.80 16.65 -3.18
N ILE A 53 1.82 16.20 -3.98
CA ILE A 53 2.13 15.28 -5.06
C ILE A 53 2.71 16.08 -6.23
N SER A 54 3.79 15.58 -6.81
CA SER A 54 4.45 16.14 -7.98
C SER A 54 5.03 15.03 -8.84
N ASN A 55 5.35 15.36 -10.09
CA ASN A 55 6.00 14.42 -10.99
C ASN A 55 7.17 15.07 -11.74
N TYR A 56 8.11 14.24 -12.17
CA TYR A 56 9.14 14.62 -13.14
C TYR A 56 9.60 13.41 -13.95
N LYS A 57 10.10 13.67 -15.14
CA LYS A 57 10.72 12.65 -15.99
C LYS A 57 12.23 12.81 -15.91
N ASP A 58 12.92 11.74 -15.50
CA ASP A 58 14.38 11.69 -15.55
C ASP A 58 14.87 11.72 -17.00
N LEU A 59 15.81 12.61 -17.30
CA LEU A 59 16.30 12.81 -18.67
C LEU A 59 17.25 11.72 -19.15
N HIS A 60 17.89 10.98 -18.23
CA HIS A 60 18.85 9.93 -18.55
C HIS A 60 18.16 8.56 -18.62
N THR A 61 17.42 8.20 -17.59
CA THR A 61 16.73 6.89 -17.49
C THR A 61 15.39 6.87 -18.18
N ARG A 62 14.82 8.07 -18.49
CA ARG A 62 13.45 8.25 -19.00
C ARG A 62 12.37 7.80 -18.02
N ALA A 63 12.75 7.38 -16.82
CA ALA A 63 11.81 6.99 -15.77
C ALA A 63 10.85 8.13 -15.40
N MET A 64 9.59 7.81 -15.16
CA MET A 64 8.59 8.73 -14.66
C MET A 64 8.51 8.58 -13.14
N PHE A 65 8.86 9.65 -12.44
CA PHE A 65 8.78 9.72 -10.98
C PHE A 65 7.56 10.49 -10.55
N TYR A 66 6.86 9.96 -9.56
CA TYR A 66 5.89 10.67 -8.75
C TYR A 66 6.37 10.67 -7.30
N CYS A 67 6.17 11.74 -6.59
CA CYS A 67 6.53 11.84 -5.18
C CYS A 67 5.44 12.52 -4.37
N LEU A 68 5.31 12.11 -3.12
CA LEU A 68 4.52 12.79 -2.11
C LEU A 68 5.49 13.56 -1.20
N ALA A 69 5.87 14.76 -1.63
CA ALA A 69 6.83 15.61 -0.91
C ALA A 69 6.20 16.13 0.38
N TYR A 70 6.90 15.95 1.51
CA TYR A 70 6.51 16.43 2.84
C TYR A 70 7.29 17.68 3.25
N ALA A 71 8.61 17.62 3.10
CA ALA A 71 9.53 18.70 3.42
C ALA A 71 10.73 18.64 2.46
N PRO A 72 11.60 19.66 2.39
CA PRO A 72 12.79 19.59 1.56
C PRO A 72 13.63 18.33 1.84
N GLY A 73 13.81 17.50 0.83
CA GLY A 73 14.54 16.23 0.92
C GLY A 73 13.76 15.06 1.54
N ILE A 74 12.49 15.21 1.90
CA ILE A 74 11.67 14.15 2.51
C ILE A 74 10.43 13.90 1.64
N GLU A 75 10.27 12.66 1.19
CA GLU A 75 9.07 12.20 0.50
C GLU A 75 8.43 11.02 1.23
N ALA A 76 7.12 10.88 1.06
CA ALA A 76 6.32 9.75 1.52
C ALA A 76 6.65 9.31 2.97
N PRO A 77 6.53 10.22 3.97
CA PRO A 77 6.87 9.89 5.35
C PRO A 77 5.99 8.76 5.88
N THR A 78 6.53 7.95 6.79
CA THR A 78 5.72 7.03 7.58
C THR A 78 4.89 7.82 8.59
N ILE A 79 3.57 7.70 8.52
CA ILE A 79 2.65 8.32 9.49
C ILE A 79 2.49 7.36 10.67
N ARG A 80 2.77 7.82 11.89
CA ARG A 80 2.65 6.99 13.10
C ARG A 80 1.58 7.55 14.02
N VAL A 81 0.58 6.74 14.33
CA VAL A 81 -0.61 7.11 15.09
C VAL A 81 -0.99 6.04 16.11
N ASN A 82 -1.67 6.44 17.18
CA ASN A 82 -2.30 5.49 18.09
C ASN A 82 -3.77 5.26 17.71
N PRO A 83 -4.37 4.15 18.10
CA PRO A 83 -5.82 3.99 18.02
C PRO A 83 -6.53 5.15 18.73
N GLY A 84 -7.42 5.84 18.02
CA GLY A 84 -8.14 7.04 18.48
C GLY A 84 -7.52 8.38 18.06
N ASP A 85 -6.30 8.39 17.52
CA ASP A 85 -5.68 9.61 16.97
C ASP A 85 -6.32 10.02 15.64
N THR A 86 -6.10 11.26 15.24
CA THR A 86 -6.58 11.81 13.97
C THR A 86 -5.41 12.07 13.02
N ILE A 87 -5.52 11.62 11.79
CA ILE A 87 -4.68 12.07 10.67
C ILE A 87 -5.32 13.32 10.09
N SER A 88 -4.59 14.44 10.12
CA SER A 88 -4.97 15.73 9.53
C SER A 88 -3.96 16.07 8.44
N LEU A 89 -4.34 15.91 7.18
CA LEU A 89 -3.45 15.97 6.04
C LEU A 89 -3.99 16.93 4.97
N ASN A 90 -3.17 17.90 4.56
CA ASN A 90 -3.43 18.72 3.40
C ASN A 90 -2.70 18.16 2.19
N LEU A 91 -3.43 17.81 1.13
CA LEU A 91 -2.86 17.36 -0.14
C LEU A 91 -2.89 18.48 -1.17
N SER A 92 -1.73 18.90 -1.65
CA SER A 92 -1.59 19.82 -2.78
C SER A 92 -1.21 19.06 -4.05
N ASN A 93 -1.92 19.30 -5.14
CA ASN A 93 -1.55 18.75 -6.44
C ASN A 93 -0.61 19.70 -7.19
N LYS A 94 0.64 19.28 -7.40
CA LYS A 94 1.69 19.97 -8.14
C LYS A 94 2.15 19.16 -9.36
N ILE A 95 1.37 18.19 -9.80
CA ILE A 95 1.62 17.42 -11.02
C ILE A 95 1.67 18.41 -12.19
N ARG A 96 2.71 18.31 -12.98
CA ARG A 96 2.81 19.10 -14.22
C ARG A 96 1.89 18.49 -15.25
N SER A 97 0.91 19.27 -15.69
CA SER A 97 -0.11 18.84 -16.64
C SER A 97 0.51 18.18 -17.88
N VAL A 98 0.09 16.96 -18.16
CA VAL A 98 0.24 16.35 -19.48
C VAL A 98 -0.97 16.79 -20.28
N PRO A 99 -0.82 17.29 -21.53
CA PRO A 99 -1.96 17.70 -22.35
C PRO A 99 -2.81 16.46 -22.69
N THR A 100 -3.93 16.29 -22.01
CA THR A 100 -4.91 15.25 -22.30
C THR A 100 -6.31 15.84 -22.20
N GLN A 101 -7.24 15.25 -22.92
CA GLN A 101 -8.64 15.68 -22.88
C GLN A 101 -9.25 15.39 -21.51
N PRO A 102 -10.09 16.26 -20.94
CA PRO A 102 -10.82 15.98 -19.72
C PRO A 102 -11.70 14.74 -19.92
N MET A 103 -11.60 13.77 -19.01
CA MET A 103 -12.55 12.67 -18.95
C MET A 103 -13.78 13.12 -18.16
N PRO A 104 -15.00 12.86 -18.63
CA PRO A 104 -16.20 13.25 -17.90
C PRO A 104 -16.37 12.37 -16.66
N VAL A 105 -16.25 12.97 -15.49
CA VAL A 105 -16.64 12.33 -14.22
C VAL A 105 -17.74 13.18 -13.61
N HIS A 106 -18.81 12.54 -13.21
CA HIS A 106 -19.90 13.18 -12.50
C HIS A 106 -19.65 13.10 -11.00
N GLY A 107 -19.69 14.23 -10.33
CA GLY A 107 -19.43 14.30 -8.89
C GLY A 107 -20.53 13.65 -8.06
N SER A 108 -20.18 13.27 -6.83
CA SER A 108 -21.14 12.83 -5.80
C SER A 108 -22.06 13.99 -5.40
N PRO A 109 -23.34 13.74 -5.14
CA PRO A 109 -24.20 14.77 -4.53
C PRO A 109 -23.67 15.13 -3.13
N GLY A 110 -23.39 16.39 -2.90
CA GLY A 110 -22.93 16.84 -1.56
C GLY A 110 -21.86 17.92 -1.60
N ASP A 111 -20.77 17.74 -0.87
CA ASP A 111 -19.68 18.69 -0.75
C ASP A 111 -18.96 18.89 -2.09
N SER A 112 -18.83 20.14 -2.55
CA SER A 112 -18.18 20.49 -3.80
C SER A 112 -16.68 20.11 -3.84
N ALA A 113 -16.04 19.93 -2.69
CA ALA A 113 -14.66 19.50 -2.58
C ALA A 113 -14.46 18.02 -3.02
N CYS A 114 -15.53 17.21 -3.00
CA CYS A 114 -15.52 15.81 -3.45
C CYS A 114 -16.31 15.64 -4.77
N GLN A 115 -16.29 16.61 -5.63
CA GLN A 115 -16.97 16.64 -6.94
C GLN A 115 -16.03 17.14 -8.04
N GLY A 116 -14.81 16.61 -8.05
CA GLY A 116 -13.81 16.99 -9.04
C GLY A 116 -14.13 16.46 -10.44
N SER A 117 -13.72 17.21 -11.48
CA SER A 117 -13.67 16.66 -12.83
C SER A 117 -12.37 15.90 -13.03
N MET A 118 -12.44 14.70 -13.58
CA MET A 118 -11.26 13.88 -13.84
C MET A 118 -10.40 14.49 -14.96
N THR A 119 -9.10 14.54 -14.72
CA THR A 119 -8.07 14.87 -15.72
C THR A 119 -6.92 13.87 -15.60
N ALA A 120 -6.05 13.78 -16.59
CA ALA A 120 -4.85 12.94 -16.52
C ALA A 120 -3.84 13.37 -15.44
N SER A 121 -4.09 14.49 -14.75
CA SER A 121 -3.27 14.99 -13.64
C SER A 121 -4.05 15.04 -12.33
N SER A 122 -5.25 14.47 -12.28
CA SER A 122 -6.02 14.35 -11.04
C SER A 122 -5.35 13.40 -10.06
N THR A 123 -5.52 13.66 -8.78
CA THR A 123 -5.03 12.81 -7.70
C THR A 123 -6.00 12.80 -6.52
N ASN A 124 -5.82 11.88 -5.62
CA ASN A 124 -6.44 11.81 -4.30
C ASN A 124 -5.54 11.00 -3.36
N LEU A 125 -6.03 10.59 -2.20
CA LEU A 125 -5.36 9.60 -1.34
C LEU A 125 -6.39 8.60 -0.82
N HIS A 126 -5.98 7.35 -0.81
CA HIS A 126 -6.59 6.22 -0.11
C HIS A 126 -5.73 5.87 1.10
N PHE A 127 -6.39 5.61 2.24
CA PHE A 127 -5.76 5.14 3.48
C PHE A 127 -5.93 3.62 3.58
N HIS A 128 -5.13 2.91 2.82
CA HIS A 128 -5.25 1.48 2.57
C HIS A 128 -5.15 0.62 3.83
N GLY A 129 -6.17 -0.19 4.04
CA GLY A 129 -6.29 -1.12 5.15
C GLY A 129 -6.87 -0.49 6.43
N LEU A 130 -6.87 0.84 6.59
CA LEU A 130 -7.53 1.47 7.72
C LEU A 130 -9.05 1.32 7.63
N ASN A 131 -9.67 0.97 8.75
CA ASN A 131 -11.12 0.88 8.86
C ASN A 131 -11.73 2.27 9.12
N VAL A 132 -11.65 3.15 8.14
CA VAL A 132 -12.11 4.54 8.20
C VAL A 132 -13.26 4.79 7.23
N PRO A 133 -14.18 5.76 7.48
CA PRO A 133 -15.37 5.93 6.64
C PRO A 133 -15.09 6.37 5.20
N PRO A 134 -15.82 5.83 4.20
CA PRO A 134 -15.75 6.27 2.80
C PRO A 134 -16.53 7.59 2.61
N LYS A 135 -16.07 8.65 3.26
CA LYS A 135 -16.74 9.96 3.27
C LYS A 135 -15.80 11.04 2.77
N CYS A 136 -16.37 12.08 2.17
CA CYS A 136 -15.62 13.28 1.81
C CYS A 136 -14.75 13.76 2.98
N HIS A 137 -13.52 14.17 2.69
CA HIS A 137 -12.47 14.51 3.64
C HIS A 137 -11.92 13.35 4.50
N GLN A 138 -12.37 12.12 4.28
CA GLN A 138 -11.84 10.92 4.92
C GLN A 138 -11.27 9.98 3.85
N ASP A 139 -11.91 8.86 3.55
CA ASP A 139 -11.40 7.90 2.56
C ASP A 139 -12.38 7.68 1.39
N GLU A 140 -12.99 8.76 0.92
CA GLU A 140 -13.79 8.76 -0.31
C GLU A 140 -12.85 8.87 -1.52
N VAL A 141 -12.75 7.81 -2.33
CA VAL A 141 -11.81 7.74 -3.45
C VAL A 141 -12.47 7.78 -4.83
N ILE A 142 -13.81 7.64 -4.88
CA ILE A 142 -14.54 7.51 -6.16
C ILE A 142 -14.67 8.86 -6.86
N PHE A 143 -15.00 9.91 -6.11
CA PHE A 143 -15.31 11.23 -6.64
C PHE A 143 -14.39 12.35 -6.12
N THR A 144 -13.59 12.07 -5.09
CA THR A 144 -12.57 13.01 -4.60
C THR A 144 -11.44 13.10 -5.61
N LEU A 145 -11.36 14.22 -6.31
CA LEU A 145 -10.36 14.49 -7.35
C LEU A 145 -9.75 15.88 -7.13
N VAL A 146 -8.47 15.91 -6.79
CA VAL A 146 -7.68 17.13 -6.58
C VAL A 146 -6.89 17.41 -7.86
N ASN A 147 -7.14 18.54 -8.51
CA ASN A 147 -6.49 18.92 -9.77
C ASN A 147 -5.34 19.90 -9.54
N PRO A 148 -4.38 20.01 -10.49
CA PRO A 148 -3.38 21.06 -10.46
C PRO A 148 -4.04 22.46 -10.46
N GLY A 149 -3.67 23.27 -9.46
CA GLY A 149 -4.23 24.61 -9.29
C GLY A 149 -5.38 24.70 -8.30
N ASP A 150 -5.97 23.58 -7.91
CA ASP A 150 -6.95 23.56 -6.82
C ASP A 150 -6.31 23.98 -5.47
N PRO A 151 -7.10 24.53 -4.54
CA PRO A 151 -6.67 24.64 -3.15
C PRO A 151 -6.25 23.28 -2.57
N PRO A 152 -5.36 23.25 -1.56
CA PRO A 152 -5.02 22.01 -0.89
C PRO A 152 -6.28 21.30 -0.37
N PHE A 153 -6.45 20.03 -0.69
CA PHE A 153 -7.55 19.23 -0.18
C PHE A 153 -7.23 18.74 1.23
N HIS A 154 -8.14 18.97 2.15
CA HIS A 154 -7.94 18.65 3.56
C HIS A 154 -8.57 17.30 3.92
N TYR A 155 -7.74 16.29 4.19
CA TYR A 155 -8.16 15.04 4.80
C TYR A 155 -8.16 15.15 6.32
N LYS A 156 -9.21 14.63 6.95
CA LYS A 156 -9.29 14.54 8.40
C LYS A 156 -10.01 13.25 8.79
N THR A 157 -9.24 12.24 9.13
CA THR A 157 -9.80 10.95 9.52
C THR A 157 -9.31 10.53 10.90
N THR A 158 -10.20 9.98 11.72
CA THR A 158 -9.87 9.49 13.06
C THR A 158 -9.74 7.98 13.02
N ILE A 159 -8.62 7.48 13.49
CA ILE A 159 -8.34 6.05 13.61
C ILE A 159 -9.30 5.45 14.63
N PRO A 160 -10.06 4.39 14.32
CA PRO A 160 -10.92 3.74 15.29
C PRO A 160 -10.15 3.33 16.56
N ARG A 161 -10.76 3.47 17.73
CA ARG A 161 -10.10 3.09 19.00
C ARG A 161 -9.78 1.61 19.11
N ASN A 162 -10.46 0.78 18.34
CA ASN A 162 -10.26 -0.66 18.24
C ASN A 162 -9.51 -1.08 16.96
N GLU A 163 -8.92 -0.13 16.24
CA GLU A 163 -8.06 -0.43 15.09
C GLU A 163 -6.91 -1.31 15.55
N PRO A 164 -6.61 -2.43 14.88
CA PRO A 164 -5.47 -3.26 15.24
C PRO A 164 -4.15 -2.50 15.07
N PRO A 165 -3.18 -2.69 15.99
CA PRO A 165 -1.84 -2.17 15.77
C PRO A 165 -1.15 -2.95 14.65
N GLY A 166 -0.50 -2.22 13.73
CA GLY A 166 0.15 -2.86 12.58
C GLY A 166 0.54 -1.89 11.48
N LEU A 167 0.94 -2.47 10.35
CA LEU A 167 1.37 -1.75 9.16
C LEU A 167 0.23 -1.58 8.17
N TYR A 168 -0.07 -0.34 7.85
CA TYR A 168 -1.01 0.17 6.85
C TYR A 168 -0.26 1.07 5.89
N TRP A 169 -0.93 1.64 4.88
CA TRP A 169 -0.26 2.55 3.97
C TRP A 169 -1.22 3.55 3.32
N TYR A 170 -0.70 4.50 2.55
CA TYR A 170 -1.47 5.48 1.81
C TYR A 170 -0.90 5.66 0.41
N HIS A 171 -1.79 5.85 -0.56
CA HIS A 171 -1.43 6.04 -1.96
C HIS A 171 -2.53 6.76 -2.74
N PRO A 172 -2.23 7.36 -3.91
CA PRO A 172 -3.25 7.86 -4.84
C PRO A 172 -4.14 6.74 -5.36
N HIS A 173 -5.41 7.06 -5.57
CA HIS A 173 -6.41 6.10 -6.07
C HIS A 173 -7.38 6.77 -7.08
N PRO A 174 -6.97 7.68 -7.98
CA PRO A 174 -7.84 8.20 -9.02
C PRO A 174 -7.95 7.18 -10.14
N HIS A 175 -9.15 6.62 -10.38
CA HIS A 175 -9.38 5.57 -11.37
C HIS A 175 -8.82 5.92 -12.76
N GLY A 176 -8.08 4.99 -13.36
CA GLY A 176 -7.37 5.17 -14.64
C GLY A 176 -6.03 5.92 -14.53
N MET A 177 -5.60 6.31 -13.31
CA MET A 177 -4.34 7.01 -13.04
C MET A 177 -3.63 6.47 -11.79
N THR A 178 -4.17 5.44 -11.14
CA THR A 178 -3.59 4.82 -9.94
C THR A 178 -2.23 4.22 -10.24
N GLN A 179 -2.15 3.40 -11.29
CA GLN A 179 -0.93 2.70 -11.71
C GLN A 179 0.25 3.67 -11.89
N VAL A 180 0.10 4.69 -12.73
CA VAL A 180 1.21 5.60 -13.04
C VAL A 180 1.68 6.41 -11.83
N GLN A 181 0.79 6.75 -10.89
CA GLN A 181 1.15 7.52 -9.70
C GLN A 181 1.81 6.64 -8.63
N VAL A 182 1.27 5.46 -8.37
CA VAL A 182 1.83 4.51 -7.39
C VAL A 182 3.15 3.94 -7.89
N MET A 183 3.20 3.46 -9.13
CA MET A 183 4.44 2.95 -9.75
C MET A 183 5.46 4.06 -10.03
N GLY A 184 5.09 5.31 -9.99
CA GLY A 184 6.01 6.44 -9.95
C GLY A 184 6.66 6.67 -8.57
N GLY A 185 6.10 6.04 -7.52
CA GLY A 185 6.60 6.09 -6.14
C GLY A 185 5.73 6.88 -5.16
N ALA A 186 4.54 7.35 -5.57
CA ALA A 186 3.66 8.13 -4.70
C ALA A 186 2.92 7.25 -3.68
N SER A 187 3.64 6.69 -2.72
CA SER A 187 3.05 5.88 -1.64
C SER A 187 3.86 5.97 -0.36
N GLY A 188 3.24 5.82 0.81
CA GLY A 188 3.92 5.84 2.10
C GLY A 188 3.24 4.96 3.14
N ALA A 189 3.98 4.58 4.19
CA ALA A 189 3.47 3.71 5.24
C ALA A 189 2.65 4.49 6.28
N ILE A 190 1.71 3.79 6.91
CA ILE A 190 1.05 4.20 8.16
C ILE A 190 1.29 3.09 9.18
N ILE A 191 1.69 3.46 10.38
CA ILE A 191 1.84 2.52 11.49
C ILE A 191 0.84 2.92 12.58
N VAL A 192 -0.07 2.01 12.88
CA VAL A 192 -0.88 2.09 14.09
C VAL A 192 -0.10 1.43 15.21
N GLU A 193 0.21 2.21 16.25
CA GLU A 193 1.08 1.82 17.36
C GLU A 193 0.40 0.83 18.31
N GLY A 194 1.20 0.15 19.13
CA GLY A 194 0.74 -0.74 20.19
C GLY A 194 0.93 -2.22 19.89
N MET A 195 1.72 -2.59 18.87
CA MET A 195 1.97 -4.00 18.54
C MET A 195 2.56 -4.77 19.73
N GLU A 196 3.42 -4.15 20.52
CA GLU A 196 4.04 -4.74 21.71
C GLU A 196 3.03 -5.10 22.81
N LYS A 197 1.84 -4.50 22.82
CA LYS A 197 0.76 -4.83 23.75
C LYS A 197 0.04 -6.12 23.35
N ILE A 198 -0.03 -6.40 22.04
CA ILE A 198 -0.66 -7.62 21.49
C ILE A 198 0.36 -8.74 21.36
N LYS A 199 1.58 -8.39 20.94
CA LYS A 199 2.71 -9.27 20.65
C LYS A 199 3.94 -8.85 21.47
N PRO A 200 4.00 -9.19 22.76
CA PRO A 200 5.10 -8.75 23.64
C PRO A 200 6.50 -9.14 23.15
N GLU A 201 6.59 -10.16 22.29
CA GLU A 201 7.86 -10.62 21.72
C GLU A 201 8.54 -9.59 20.80
N VAL A 202 7.83 -8.56 20.32
CA VAL A 202 8.44 -7.46 19.53
C VAL A 202 8.98 -6.33 20.40
N ALA A 203 8.61 -6.30 21.70
CA ALA A 203 9.01 -5.23 22.60
C ALA A 203 10.54 -5.12 22.71
N GLY A 204 11.05 -3.91 22.47
CA GLY A 204 12.49 -3.60 22.55
C GLY A 204 13.35 -4.15 21.42
N LEU A 205 12.77 -4.79 20.41
CA LEU A 205 13.49 -5.13 19.18
C LEU A 205 13.70 -3.86 18.34
N THR A 206 14.79 -3.84 17.59
CA THR A 206 15.00 -2.84 16.54
C THR A 206 13.91 -3.03 15.48
N GLU A 207 13.06 -2.02 15.29
CA GLU A 207 12.05 -2.01 14.25
C GLU A 207 12.66 -1.52 12.93
N ARG A 208 12.26 -2.14 11.82
CA ARG A 208 12.64 -1.71 10.47
C ARG A 208 11.40 -1.64 9.58
N VAL A 209 11.34 -0.63 8.73
CA VAL A 209 10.24 -0.42 7.77
C VAL A 209 10.79 -0.52 6.35
N PHE A 210 10.35 -1.52 5.62
CA PHE A 210 10.75 -1.77 4.23
C PHE A 210 9.55 -1.64 3.30
N ILE A 211 9.65 -0.72 2.35
CA ILE A 211 8.61 -0.47 1.35
C ILE A 211 9.17 -0.79 -0.02
N PHE A 212 8.57 -1.79 -0.66
CA PHE A 212 8.88 -2.15 -2.04
C PHE A 212 7.97 -1.39 -2.99
N ARG A 213 8.56 -0.74 -3.99
CA ARG A 213 7.84 0.02 -5.02
C ARG A 213 8.44 -0.28 -6.37
N ASP A 214 7.64 -0.11 -7.41
CA ASP A 214 8.14 -0.05 -8.77
C ASP A 214 8.36 1.41 -9.18
N ILE A 215 9.31 1.61 -10.10
CA ILE A 215 9.52 2.90 -10.75
C ILE A 215 9.45 2.68 -12.25
N ILE A 216 8.50 3.32 -12.91
CA ILE A 216 8.24 3.20 -14.35
C ILE A 216 9.46 3.65 -15.15
N ASN A 217 9.98 2.76 -16.01
CA ASN A 217 11.08 3.03 -16.91
C ASN A 217 10.59 3.39 -18.31
N ASN A 218 11.31 4.31 -18.98
CA ASN A 218 11.03 4.73 -20.36
C ASN A 218 9.64 5.29 -20.61
N GLY A 219 8.84 5.50 -19.57
CA GLY A 219 7.45 5.94 -19.67
C GLY A 219 6.48 4.82 -20.08
N ASP A 220 6.93 3.57 -20.04
CA ASP A 220 6.15 2.37 -20.23
C ASP A 220 5.70 1.88 -18.84
N PRO A 221 4.42 1.87 -18.53
CA PRO A 221 3.90 1.44 -17.23
C PRO A 221 4.18 -0.04 -16.95
N ASP A 222 4.32 -0.87 -17.97
CA ASP A 222 4.59 -2.30 -17.84
C ASP A 222 6.07 -2.61 -17.60
N GLN A 223 6.94 -1.60 -17.55
CA GLN A 223 8.36 -1.74 -17.29
C GLN A 223 8.79 -0.94 -16.06
N GLY A 224 8.63 -1.54 -14.90
CA GLY A 224 9.07 -0.99 -13.62
C GLY A 224 10.40 -1.57 -13.14
N THR A 225 11.20 -0.75 -12.46
CA THR A 225 12.32 -1.23 -11.65
C THR A 225 11.89 -1.29 -10.20
N MET A 226 11.98 -2.47 -9.60
CA MET A 226 11.75 -2.63 -8.15
C MET A 226 12.69 -1.72 -7.37
N THR A 227 12.19 -1.12 -6.30
CA THR A 227 13.00 -0.40 -5.32
C THR A 227 12.67 -0.87 -3.90
N MET A 228 13.66 -0.81 -3.01
CA MET A 228 13.50 -0.99 -1.57
C MET A 228 13.81 0.33 -0.88
N ASN A 229 12.83 0.96 -0.25
CA ASN A 229 12.94 2.32 0.30
C ASN A 229 13.57 3.30 -0.71
N PHE A 230 13.08 3.25 -1.96
CA PHE A 230 13.57 4.00 -3.13
C PHE A 230 14.98 3.64 -3.63
N ILE A 231 15.70 2.69 -3.04
CA ILE A 231 16.97 2.19 -3.56
C ILE A 231 16.66 1.18 -4.67
N PRO A 232 17.16 1.38 -5.91
CA PRO A 232 16.88 0.47 -7.02
C PRO A 232 17.40 -0.96 -6.79
N VAL A 233 16.56 -1.96 -7.17
CA VAL A 233 16.86 -3.39 -7.11
C VAL A 233 16.83 -3.96 -8.53
N ASN A 234 17.99 -4.26 -9.11
CA ASN A 234 18.09 -4.85 -10.46
C ASN A 234 19.34 -5.73 -10.58
N PRO A 235 19.41 -6.88 -9.88
CA PRO A 235 20.55 -7.78 -10.01
C PRO A 235 20.52 -8.52 -11.35
N PRO A 236 21.66 -8.86 -11.97
CA PRO A 236 23.03 -8.53 -11.51
C PRO A 236 23.54 -7.16 -11.97
N HIS A 237 22.68 -6.33 -12.59
CA HIS A 237 23.09 -5.11 -13.27
C HIS A 237 23.42 -3.95 -12.31
N LEU A 238 22.80 -3.94 -11.12
CA LEU A 238 23.01 -2.93 -10.10
C LEU A 238 23.47 -3.57 -8.78
N PRO A 239 24.28 -2.86 -7.95
CA PRO A 239 24.55 -3.28 -6.59
C PRO A 239 23.25 -3.36 -5.78
N LEU A 240 23.11 -4.42 -4.96
CA LEU A 240 21.95 -4.61 -4.10
C LEU A 240 21.91 -3.58 -2.96
N PRO A 241 20.71 -3.15 -2.54
CA PRO A 241 20.51 -2.43 -1.27
C PRO A 241 21.21 -3.16 -0.11
N ALA A 242 21.84 -2.40 0.79
CA ALA A 242 22.57 -2.93 1.92
C ALA A 242 21.75 -2.84 3.21
N ILE A 243 21.42 -3.96 3.85
CA ILE A 243 20.82 -4.01 5.19
C ILE A 243 21.95 -4.26 6.19
N GLU A 244 22.14 -3.35 7.11
CA GLU A 244 23.16 -3.46 8.17
C GLU A 244 22.49 -3.84 9.49
N LEU A 245 23.07 -4.80 10.22
CA LEU A 245 22.60 -5.26 11.52
C LEU A 245 23.74 -5.86 12.34
N ASN A 246 23.52 -6.08 13.64
CA ASN A 246 24.50 -6.70 14.51
C ASN A 246 24.44 -8.24 14.41
N ALA A 247 25.57 -8.91 14.71
CA ALA A 247 25.65 -10.36 14.70
C ALA A 247 24.61 -10.99 15.63
N GLY A 248 23.77 -11.89 15.10
CA GLY A 248 22.72 -12.58 15.84
C GLY A 248 21.60 -11.68 16.36
N GLU A 249 21.55 -10.41 15.96
CA GLU A 249 20.49 -9.47 16.35
C GLU A 249 19.12 -9.95 15.89
N LYS A 250 18.13 -9.85 16.77
CA LYS A 250 16.72 -9.99 16.39
C LYS A 250 16.15 -8.62 16.07
N GLN A 251 15.49 -8.52 14.92
CA GLN A 251 14.80 -7.31 14.50
C GLN A 251 13.34 -7.61 14.19
N PHE A 252 12.49 -6.61 14.35
CA PHE A 252 11.09 -6.62 13.94
C PHE A 252 10.96 -5.88 12.61
N TRP A 253 10.68 -6.62 11.53
CA TRP A 253 10.55 -6.08 10.18
C TRP A 253 9.10 -5.89 9.80
N ARG A 254 8.77 -4.70 9.34
CA ARG A 254 7.49 -4.33 8.75
C ARG A 254 7.70 -4.16 7.25
N VAL A 255 7.07 -5.00 6.46
CA VAL A 255 7.26 -5.05 5.01
C VAL A 255 5.96 -4.73 4.31
N LEU A 256 5.99 -3.70 3.45
CA LEU A 256 4.91 -3.28 2.57
C LEU A 256 5.29 -3.61 1.12
N ASN A 257 4.43 -4.31 0.40
CA ASN A 257 4.50 -4.45 -1.04
C ASN A 257 3.63 -3.38 -1.71
N ALA A 258 4.20 -2.23 -2.01
CA ALA A 258 3.55 -1.12 -2.74
C ALA A 258 3.89 -1.15 -4.24
N GLN A 259 4.22 -2.33 -4.79
CA GLN A 259 4.43 -2.55 -6.22
C GLN A 259 3.08 -2.64 -6.95
N GLY A 260 3.07 -2.28 -8.23
CA GLY A 260 1.86 -2.31 -9.05
C GLY A 260 1.41 -3.72 -9.40
N GLU A 261 2.35 -4.64 -9.66
CA GLU A 261 2.04 -5.93 -10.27
C GLU A 261 2.73 -7.09 -9.56
N ASN A 262 3.95 -6.86 -9.03
CA ASN A 262 4.82 -7.93 -8.59
C ASN A 262 4.46 -8.48 -7.21
N PHE A 263 4.38 -9.80 -7.10
CA PHE A 263 4.23 -10.53 -5.85
C PHE A 263 5.61 -10.71 -5.20
N LEU A 264 5.73 -10.44 -3.92
CA LEU A 264 6.94 -10.74 -3.15
C LEU A 264 6.76 -12.08 -2.43
N LYS A 265 7.59 -13.06 -2.77
CA LYS A 265 7.70 -14.32 -2.01
C LYS A 265 9.02 -14.32 -1.27
N LEU A 266 9.04 -13.56 -0.17
CA LEU A 266 10.25 -13.25 0.57
C LEU A 266 10.83 -14.47 1.27
N GLN A 267 12.15 -14.56 1.24
CA GLN A 267 12.93 -15.55 1.98
C GLN A 267 14.26 -14.93 2.43
N LEU A 268 14.61 -15.11 3.70
CA LEU A 268 15.97 -14.86 4.19
C LEU A 268 16.84 -16.07 3.87
N GLN A 269 18.03 -15.84 3.34
CA GLN A 269 18.99 -16.88 3.05
C GLN A 269 20.34 -16.57 3.69
N TYR A 270 20.92 -17.55 4.39
CA TYR A 270 22.27 -17.52 4.92
C TYR A 270 23.05 -18.67 4.31
N ASP A 271 24.15 -18.37 3.58
CA ASP A 271 24.90 -19.35 2.78
C ASP A 271 24.00 -20.19 1.86
N ASN A 272 23.03 -19.53 1.21
CA ASN A 272 21.99 -20.11 0.36
C ASN A 272 21.00 -21.07 1.10
N GLN A 273 20.98 -21.08 2.43
CA GLN A 273 20.02 -21.85 3.21
C GLN A 273 18.88 -20.96 3.72
N PRO A 274 17.61 -21.37 3.51
CA PRO A 274 16.46 -20.64 3.99
C PRO A 274 16.46 -20.50 5.51
N GLN A 275 16.16 -19.30 5.99
CA GLN A 275 16.01 -19.00 7.41
C GLN A 275 14.54 -18.88 7.81
N SER A 276 14.24 -19.34 9.04
CA SER A 276 12.89 -19.21 9.59
C SER A 276 12.66 -17.83 10.16
N VAL A 277 11.52 -17.23 9.84
CA VAL A 277 10.99 -16.00 10.45
C VAL A 277 9.74 -16.30 11.25
N GLN A 278 9.46 -15.50 12.28
CA GLN A 278 8.22 -15.55 13.04
C GLN A 278 7.29 -14.44 12.54
N VAL A 279 6.21 -14.83 11.86
CA VAL A 279 5.22 -13.87 11.36
C VAL A 279 4.37 -13.37 12.52
N ILE A 280 4.29 -12.06 12.67
CA ILE A 280 3.59 -11.36 13.76
C ILE A 280 2.22 -10.87 13.29
N ALA A 281 2.16 -10.26 12.10
CA ALA A 281 0.94 -9.70 11.54
C ALA A 281 0.92 -9.80 10.02
N LEU A 282 -0.28 -9.82 9.46
CA LEU A 282 -0.55 -9.68 8.03
C LEU A 282 -1.57 -8.56 7.85
N ASP A 283 -1.37 -7.71 6.85
CA ASP A 283 -2.24 -6.59 6.48
C ASP A 283 -2.69 -5.74 7.70
N GLY A 284 -1.74 -5.42 8.59
CA GLY A 284 -2.00 -4.62 9.79
C GLY A 284 -2.70 -5.37 10.93
N THR A 285 -3.04 -6.66 10.75
CA THR A 285 -3.73 -7.44 11.78
C THR A 285 -2.80 -8.48 12.42
N PRO A 286 -2.56 -8.42 13.74
CA PRO A 286 -1.77 -9.41 14.47
C PRO A 286 -2.36 -10.82 14.36
N LEU A 287 -1.52 -11.80 14.05
CA LEU A 287 -1.92 -13.20 13.99
C LEU A 287 -2.22 -13.74 15.41
N PRO A 288 -3.28 -14.56 15.59
CA PRO A 288 -3.67 -15.04 16.92
C PRO A 288 -2.72 -16.10 17.49
N SER A 289 -1.89 -16.73 16.66
CA SER A 289 -0.94 -17.79 17.04
C SER A 289 0.44 -17.52 16.47
N ASP A 290 1.45 -18.18 17.04
CA ASP A 290 2.80 -18.16 16.49
C ASP A 290 2.85 -18.89 15.14
N VAL A 291 3.31 -18.18 14.14
CA VAL A 291 3.51 -18.71 12.78
C VAL A 291 4.98 -18.59 12.43
N ARG A 292 5.64 -19.75 12.24
CA ARG A 292 7.02 -19.81 11.75
C ARG A 292 7.05 -20.36 10.35
N THR A 293 7.74 -19.66 9.47
CA THR A 293 7.89 -20.04 8.08
C THR A 293 9.26 -19.61 7.57
N ASN A 294 9.71 -20.21 6.49
CA ASN A 294 10.90 -19.76 5.76
C ASN A 294 10.55 -18.96 4.49
N THR A 295 9.27 -18.74 4.22
CA THR A 295 8.81 -17.90 3.11
C THR A 295 7.56 -17.13 3.50
N VAL A 296 7.48 -15.86 3.09
CA VAL A 296 6.29 -15.01 3.28
C VAL A 296 5.86 -14.50 1.91
N LEU A 297 4.65 -14.88 1.47
CA LEU A 297 4.06 -14.36 0.23
C LEU A 297 3.28 -13.08 0.54
N ILE A 298 3.63 -12.00 -0.13
CA ILE A 298 3.02 -10.68 0.01
C ILE A 298 2.54 -10.24 -1.38
N PRO A 299 1.24 -10.25 -1.66
CA PRO A 299 0.70 -9.76 -2.94
C PRO A 299 0.94 -8.24 -3.08
N PRO A 300 0.73 -7.65 -4.28
CA PRO A 300 0.57 -6.20 -4.40
C PRO A 300 -0.43 -5.68 -3.36
N ALA A 301 -0.11 -4.57 -2.70
CA ALA A 301 -0.80 -3.98 -1.54
C ALA A 301 -0.67 -4.73 -0.20
N GLY A 302 -0.25 -5.98 -0.21
CA GLY A 302 -0.11 -6.79 1.00
C GLY A 302 0.96 -6.26 1.95
N ARG A 303 0.80 -6.54 3.24
CA ARG A 303 1.78 -6.21 4.29
C ARG A 303 2.05 -7.42 5.14
N ALA A 304 3.31 -7.59 5.53
CA ALA A 304 3.71 -8.63 6.47
C ALA A 304 4.67 -8.06 7.51
N GLU A 305 4.45 -8.45 8.75
CA GLU A 305 5.28 -8.04 9.87
C GLU A 305 5.83 -9.28 10.54
N PHE A 306 7.15 -9.36 10.71
CA PHE A 306 7.77 -10.58 11.25
C PHE A 306 9.06 -10.28 12.03
N ILE A 307 9.38 -11.17 12.96
CA ILE A 307 10.68 -11.18 13.64
C ILE A 307 11.63 -12.05 12.82
N MET A 308 12.78 -11.47 12.51
CA MET A 308 13.93 -12.17 11.94
C MET A 308 15.09 -12.22 12.93
N GLN A 309 16.04 -13.12 12.70
CA GLN A 309 17.30 -13.16 13.42
C GLN A 309 18.44 -13.04 12.41
N GLY A 310 19.32 -12.09 12.64
CA GLY A 310 20.51 -11.84 11.83
C GLY A 310 21.52 -12.98 11.88
N PRO A 311 22.44 -13.05 10.91
CA PRO A 311 23.53 -14.01 10.89
C PRO A 311 24.39 -13.91 12.14
N ALA A 312 24.97 -15.05 12.57
CA ALA A 312 25.78 -15.10 13.77
C ALA A 312 27.15 -14.40 13.63
N SER A 313 27.60 -14.17 12.40
CA SER A 313 28.89 -13.51 12.11
C SER A 313 28.91 -12.89 10.72
N SER A 314 29.89 -12.01 10.48
CA SER A 314 30.13 -11.36 9.19
C SER A 314 30.64 -12.30 8.09
N ASN A 315 31.02 -13.54 8.43
CA ASN A 315 31.50 -14.52 7.45
C ASN A 315 30.36 -15.26 6.72
N VAL A 316 29.11 -15.03 7.14
CA VAL A 316 27.92 -15.63 6.51
C VAL A 316 27.52 -14.79 5.32
N ASN A 317 27.36 -15.40 4.15
CA ASN A 317 26.76 -14.75 2.99
C ASN A 317 25.24 -14.67 3.19
N ALA A 318 24.74 -13.50 3.53
CA ALA A 318 23.35 -13.31 3.91
C ALA A 318 22.62 -12.36 2.94
N ALA A 319 21.43 -12.74 2.52
CA ALA A 319 20.61 -11.98 1.59
C ALA A 319 19.11 -12.11 1.89
N LEU A 320 18.38 -11.07 1.55
CA LEU A 320 16.93 -11.11 1.36
C LEU A 320 16.68 -11.39 -0.13
N VAL A 321 15.84 -12.38 -0.44
CA VAL A 321 15.51 -12.75 -1.81
C VAL A 321 13.99 -12.82 -1.98
N THR A 322 13.49 -12.65 -3.20
CA THR A 322 12.17 -13.09 -3.60
C THR A 322 12.28 -14.38 -4.41
N LEU A 323 11.41 -15.33 -4.14
CA LEU A 323 11.30 -16.56 -4.93
C LEU A 323 10.33 -16.34 -6.08
N ALA A 324 10.44 -17.15 -7.14
CA ALA A 324 9.50 -17.09 -8.26
C ALA A 324 8.05 -17.33 -7.80
N VAL A 325 7.13 -16.58 -8.38
CA VAL A 325 5.69 -16.77 -8.24
C VAL A 325 5.11 -17.17 -9.59
N ASN A 326 4.21 -18.14 -9.58
CA ASN A 326 3.48 -18.53 -10.78
C ASN A 326 2.30 -17.55 -10.96
N THR A 327 2.45 -16.66 -11.90
CA THR A 327 1.46 -15.65 -12.28
C THR A 327 0.42 -16.16 -13.26
N GLY A 328 0.66 -17.30 -13.89
CA GLY A 328 -0.24 -17.88 -14.88
C GLY A 328 0.32 -17.82 -16.31
N ALA A 329 -0.48 -18.26 -17.28
CA ALA A 329 -0.07 -18.30 -18.68
C ALA A 329 -0.16 -16.93 -19.36
N ASP A 330 -1.08 -16.10 -18.87
CA ASP A 330 -1.34 -14.76 -19.41
C ASP A 330 -0.74 -13.65 -18.52
N GLY A 331 -0.22 -14.01 -17.31
CA GLY A 331 0.38 -13.07 -16.36
C GLY A 331 1.88 -12.81 -16.59
N ASP A 332 2.31 -11.67 -16.14
CA ASP A 332 3.69 -11.20 -16.26
C ASP A 332 4.70 -12.05 -15.48
N PRO A 333 5.93 -12.21 -15.98
CA PRO A 333 6.96 -12.99 -15.30
C PRO A 333 7.32 -12.41 -13.94
N ASN A 334 7.25 -13.23 -12.89
CA ASN A 334 7.68 -12.87 -11.53
C ASN A 334 8.82 -13.81 -11.06
N PRO A 335 10.04 -13.63 -11.60
CA PRO A 335 11.17 -14.55 -11.38
C PRO A 335 11.80 -14.36 -10.00
N ALA A 336 12.51 -15.40 -9.54
CA ALA A 336 13.32 -15.31 -8.33
C ALA A 336 14.56 -14.43 -8.55
N HIS A 337 14.85 -13.54 -7.58
CA HIS A 337 16.09 -12.75 -7.56
C HIS A 337 16.44 -12.27 -6.15
N ALA A 338 17.69 -11.85 -5.98
CA ALA A 338 18.13 -11.22 -4.75
C ALA A 338 17.60 -9.78 -4.67
N ILE A 339 17.16 -9.36 -3.49
CA ILE A 339 16.59 -8.03 -3.22
C ILE A 339 17.58 -7.15 -2.47
N ALA A 340 18.20 -7.67 -1.41
CA ALA A 340 19.15 -6.92 -0.58
C ALA A 340 20.25 -7.83 -0.06
N ALA A 341 21.45 -7.28 0.06
CA ALA A 341 22.56 -7.91 0.78
C ALA A 341 22.46 -7.54 2.28
N ILE A 342 22.74 -8.50 3.15
CA ILE A 342 22.72 -8.30 4.60
C ILE A 342 24.16 -8.30 5.11
N PHE A 343 24.57 -7.20 5.71
CA PHE A 343 25.90 -7.02 6.28
C PHE A 343 25.80 -7.03 7.81
N VAL A 344 26.76 -7.69 8.42
CA VAL A 344 26.84 -7.83 9.88
C VAL A 344 28.02 -7.05 10.40
N ASP A 345 27.76 -6.08 11.28
CA ASP A 345 28.80 -5.41 12.05
C ASP A 345 29.20 -6.28 13.27
N GLN A 346 30.46 -6.16 13.72
CA GLN A 346 31.03 -7.11 14.68
C GLN A 346 30.59 -6.90 16.12
N ALA A 347 29.91 -5.83 16.46
CA ALA A 347 29.59 -5.45 17.84
C ALA A 347 28.13 -5.81 18.19
N ALA A 348 27.86 -7.06 18.53
CA ALA A 348 26.56 -7.45 19.09
C ALA A 348 26.41 -7.04 20.56
N SER A 349 25.44 -6.21 20.87
CA SER A 349 24.84 -6.14 22.21
C SER A 349 23.43 -6.74 22.12
N PRO A 350 23.11 -7.82 22.83
CA PRO A 350 21.75 -8.33 22.83
C PRO A 350 20.79 -7.26 23.38
N GLY A 351 19.78 -6.91 22.60
CA GLY A 351 18.71 -6.04 23.03
C GLY A 351 18.07 -6.58 24.30
N LYS A 352 17.87 -5.75 25.31
CA LYS A 352 17.16 -6.13 26.53
C LYS A 352 15.68 -6.21 26.19
N ILE A 353 15.12 -7.41 26.22
CA ILE A 353 13.66 -7.62 26.21
C ILE A 353 13.11 -7.08 27.53
N PRO A 354 12.21 -6.09 27.52
CA PRO A 354 11.55 -5.65 28.74
C PRO A 354 10.77 -6.81 29.37
N PRO A 355 10.85 -7.03 30.68
CA PRO A 355 10.06 -8.10 31.31
C PRO A 355 8.59 -7.70 31.41
N GLY A 356 7.70 -8.65 31.07
CA GLY A 356 6.36 -8.74 31.64
C GLY A 356 5.29 -7.80 31.10
N ILE A 357 5.15 -7.62 29.79
CA ILE A 357 3.92 -7.04 29.22
C ILE A 357 2.89 -8.17 29.12
N GLU A 358 1.73 -8.02 29.78
CA GLU A 358 0.59 -8.93 29.55
C GLU A 358 0.04 -8.68 28.15
N SER A 359 -0.17 -9.76 27.38
CA SER A 359 -0.69 -9.67 26.02
C SER A 359 -2.17 -9.27 26.01
N GLU A 360 -2.50 -8.20 25.34
CA GLU A 360 -3.86 -7.81 25.02
C GLU A 360 -4.39 -8.62 23.81
N LYS A 361 -5.70 -8.54 23.55
CA LYS A 361 -6.33 -9.20 22.40
C LYS A 361 -6.88 -8.17 21.44
N VAL A 362 -6.74 -8.45 20.14
CA VAL A 362 -7.42 -7.66 19.10
C VAL A 362 -8.93 -7.80 19.30
N GLN A 363 -9.61 -6.66 19.48
CA GLN A 363 -11.04 -6.63 19.80
C GLN A 363 -11.92 -6.54 18.54
N ARG A 364 -11.44 -5.85 17.49
CA ARG A 364 -12.26 -5.49 16.33
C ARG A 364 -12.90 -6.71 15.66
N PHE A 365 -12.18 -7.80 15.52
CA PHE A 365 -12.66 -9.00 14.82
C PHE A 365 -13.12 -10.11 15.77
N ALA A 366 -13.31 -9.79 17.06
CA ALA A 366 -13.71 -10.76 18.06
C ALA A 366 -15.01 -11.48 17.65
N GLY A 367 -15.01 -12.80 17.73
CA GLY A 367 -16.15 -13.66 17.44
C GLY A 367 -16.50 -13.81 15.95
N LEU A 368 -15.83 -13.11 15.02
CA LEU A 368 -16.16 -13.11 13.59
C LEU A 368 -16.26 -14.52 12.99
N ALA A 369 -15.35 -15.41 13.37
CA ALA A 369 -15.34 -16.80 12.87
C ALA A 369 -16.62 -17.58 13.22
N GLY A 370 -17.25 -17.28 14.36
CA GLY A 370 -18.45 -17.97 14.86
C GLY A 370 -19.79 -17.37 14.40
N VAL A 371 -19.76 -16.22 13.69
CA VAL A 371 -20.99 -15.55 13.25
C VAL A 371 -21.63 -16.32 12.10
N THR A 372 -22.95 -16.52 12.14
CA THR A 372 -23.71 -17.05 11.01
C THR A 372 -23.82 -15.96 9.94
N PRO A 373 -23.35 -16.19 8.70
CA PRO A 373 -23.41 -15.16 7.66
C PRO A 373 -24.85 -14.86 7.25
N LEU A 374 -25.17 -13.58 7.08
CA LEU A 374 -26.46 -13.11 6.61
C LEU A 374 -26.68 -13.45 5.13
N ALA A 375 -25.63 -13.38 4.34
CA ALA A 375 -25.65 -13.68 2.91
C ALA A 375 -24.42 -14.47 2.49
N ARG A 376 -24.54 -15.16 1.35
CA ARG A 376 -23.44 -15.77 0.63
C ARG A 376 -23.42 -15.22 -0.77
N ARG A 377 -22.25 -14.71 -1.19
CA ARG A 377 -22.07 -14.16 -2.54
C ARG A 377 -20.98 -14.91 -3.27
N LYS A 378 -21.05 -14.87 -4.58
CA LYS A 378 -20.03 -15.40 -5.47
C LYS A 378 -19.65 -14.31 -6.46
N LEU A 379 -18.36 -14.07 -6.59
CA LEU A 379 -17.76 -13.13 -7.54
C LEU A 379 -16.70 -13.87 -8.34
N TYR A 380 -16.33 -13.31 -9.48
CA TYR A 380 -15.21 -13.85 -10.24
C TYR A 380 -14.43 -12.77 -10.99
N PHE A 381 -13.15 -13.01 -11.13
CA PHE A 381 -12.26 -12.29 -12.04
C PHE A 381 -12.35 -12.92 -13.44
N SER A 382 -12.34 -12.08 -14.46
CA SER A 382 -12.24 -12.47 -15.88
C SER A 382 -11.63 -11.36 -16.70
N GLU A 383 -11.09 -11.72 -17.86
CA GLU A 383 -10.37 -10.85 -18.78
C GLU A 383 -10.88 -11.06 -20.21
N ASP A 384 -10.79 -10.01 -21.02
CA ASP A 384 -10.90 -10.08 -22.47
C ASP A 384 -9.61 -9.49 -23.08
N LEU A 385 -8.70 -10.37 -23.47
CA LEU A 385 -7.41 -10.06 -24.07
C LEU A 385 -7.43 -10.22 -25.60
N SER A 386 -8.62 -10.22 -26.22
CA SER A 386 -8.78 -10.36 -27.68
C SER A 386 -8.20 -9.20 -28.46
N ASP A 387 -8.14 -8.01 -27.87
CA ASP A 387 -7.43 -6.83 -28.36
C ASP A 387 -6.24 -6.53 -27.46
N PRO A 388 -4.99 -6.82 -27.89
CA PRO A 388 -3.82 -6.55 -27.09
C PRO A 388 -3.54 -5.06 -26.81
N ASP A 389 -4.08 -4.16 -27.63
CA ASP A 389 -3.92 -2.71 -27.48
C ASP A 389 -4.99 -2.11 -26.52
N ASP A 390 -6.04 -2.89 -26.18
CA ASP A 390 -7.14 -2.48 -25.28
C ASP A 390 -7.65 -3.69 -24.45
N PRO A 391 -6.78 -4.28 -23.57
CA PRO A 391 -7.17 -5.36 -22.70
C PRO A 391 -8.25 -4.92 -21.71
N LYS A 392 -9.20 -5.78 -21.42
CA LYS A 392 -10.34 -5.48 -20.52
C LYS A 392 -10.37 -6.42 -19.35
N PHE A 393 -10.54 -5.85 -18.17
CA PHE A 393 -10.48 -6.55 -16.91
C PHE A 393 -11.78 -6.40 -16.13
N PHE A 394 -12.27 -7.50 -15.52
CA PHE A 394 -13.58 -7.50 -14.88
C PHE A 394 -13.57 -8.22 -13.53
N ILE A 395 -14.24 -7.63 -12.55
CA ILE A 395 -14.68 -8.32 -11.33
C ILE A 395 -16.21 -8.33 -11.31
N THR A 396 -16.81 -9.50 -11.37
CA THR A 396 -18.25 -9.64 -11.66
C THR A 396 -18.94 -10.44 -10.58
N VAL A 397 -20.12 -9.99 -10.13
CA VAL A 397 -21.02 -10.80 -9.29
C VAL A 397 -21.62 -11.91 -10.14
N ASP A 398 -21.55 -13.14 -9.66
CA ASP A 398 -22.02 -14.32 -10.42
C ASP A 398 -23.49 -14.17 -10.83
N GLY A 399 -23.75 -14.42 -12.11
CA GLY A 399 -25.07 -14.21 -12.75
C GLY A 399 -25.27 -12.81 -13.36
N GLN A 400 -24.34 -11.88 -13.19
CA GLN A 400 -24.33 -10.60 -13.91
C GLN A 400 -23.44 -10.68 -15.17
N THR A 401 -23.61 -9.71 -16.07
CA THR A 401 -22.75 -9.56 -17.25
C THR A 401 -21.47 -8.81 -16.86
N PRO A 402 -20.27 -9.27 -17.26
CA PRO A 402 -19.03 -8.54 -17.05
C PRO A 402 -19.11 -7.11 -17.62
N LYS A 403 -18.66 -6.15 -16.83
CA LYS A 403 -18.60 -4.74 -17.20
C LYS A 403 -17.38 -4.13 -16.53
N GLN A 404 -16.63 -3.30 -17.28
CA GLN A 404 -15.56 -2.46 -16.71
C GLN A 404 -16.17 -1.44 -15.74
N PHE A 405 -15.38 -1.03 -14.76
CA PHE A 405 -15.81 -0.06 -13.77
C PHE A 405 -16.21 1.28 -14.41
N ASP A 406 -17.34 1.81 -13.96
CA ASP A 406 -17.77 3.18 -14.20
C ASP A 406 -18.19 3.80 -12.84
N PRO A 407 -17.56 4.92 -12.41
CA PRO A 407 -17.90 5.54 -11.15
C PRO A 407 -19.37 5.97 -11.05
N ASN A 408 -20.07 6.12 -12.18
CA ASN A 408 -21.48 6.53 -12.25
C ASN A 408 -22.46 5.37 -12.17
N ASP A 409 -22.00 4.11 -12.33
CA ASP A 409 -22.86 2.96 -12.21
C ASP A 409 -23.43 2.80 -10.79
N PRO A 410 -24.58 2.18 -10.62
CA PRO A 410 -25.04 1.81 -9.28
C PRO A 410 -24.10 0.78 -8.64
N PRO A 411 -24.08 0.68 -7.29
CA PRO A 411 -23.31 -0.36 -6.60
C PRO A 411 -23.69 -1.76 -7.08
N ALA A 412 -22.69 -2.60 -7.39
CA ALA A 412 -22.91 -4.00 -7.79
C ALA A 412 -23.46 -4.85 -6.64
N ILE A 413 -23.16 -4.44 -5.40
CA ILE A 413 -23.60 -5.09 -4.18
C ILE A 413 -24.16 -4.03 -3.23
N VAL A 414 -25.29 -4.34 -2.60
CA VAL A 414 -25.84 -3.56 -1.49
C VAL A 414 -25.96 -4.49 -0.27
N THR A 415 -25.50 -4.02 0.87
CA THR A 415 -25.63 -4.69 2.16
C THR A 415 -25.97 -3.68 3.25
N LYS A 416 -25.88 -4.03 4.52
CA LYS A 416 -26.21 -3.14 5.63
C LYS A 416 -25.22 -3.28 6.78
N GLN A 417 -25.06 -2.23 7.53
CA GLN A 417 -24.33 -2.24 8.79
C GLN A 417 -24.88 -3.34 9.72
N GLY A 418 -23.99 -4.06 10.37
CA GLY A 418 -24.31 -5.21 11.21
C GLY A 418 -24.26 -6.55 10.49
N ALA A 419 -24.18 -6.57 9.16
CA ALA A 419 -24.09 -7.79 8.37
C ALA A 419 -22.72 -8.44 8.49
N VAL A 420 -22.70 -9.76 8.44
CA VAL A 420 -21.53 -10.58 8.14
C VAL A 420 -21.89 -11.43 6.93
N GLU A 421 -21.03 -11.47 5.93
CA GLU A 421 -21.30 -12.20 4.68
C GLU A 421 -20.13 -13.11 4.32
N ASP A 422 -20.41 -14.29 3.77
CA ASP A 422 -19.39 -15.18 3.20
C ASP A 422 -19.34 -14.98 1.68
N TRP A 423 -18.17 -14.56 1.17
CA TRP A 423 -17.94 -14.36 -0.25
C TRP A 423 -17.00 -15.42 -0.80
N THR A 424 -17.31 -15.92 -2.00
CA THR A 424 -16.40 -16.78 -2.77
C THR A 424 -15.96 -16.01 -3.99
N ILE A 425 -14.66 -15.80 -4.13
CA ILE A 425 -14.04 -15.11 -5.25
C ILE A 425 -13.31 -16.15 -6.10
N GLU A 426 -13.82 -16.40 -7.30
CA GLU A 426 -13.23 -17.30 -8.30
C GLU A 426 -12.29 -16.54 -9.22
N ASN A 427 -11.29 -17.21 -9.72
CA ASN A 427 -10.49 -16.72 -10.85
C ASN A 427 -10.83 -17.53 -12.10
N ARG A 428 -11.39 -16.88 -13.11
CA ARG A 428 -11.76 -17.48 -14.40
C ARG A 428 -10.82 -17.06 -15.53
N SER A 429 -9.75 -16.29 -15.20
CA SER A 429 -8.66 -15.94 -16.09
C SER A 429 -7.46 -16.87 -15.89
N LYS A 430 -6.48 -16.79 -16.77
CA LYS A 430 -5.23 -17.54 -16.64
C LYS A 430 -4.10 -16.74 -16.04
N GLU A 431 -4.44 -15.63 -15.41
CA GLU A 431 -3.55 -14.76 -14.67
C GLU A 431 -3.89 -14.78 -13.18
N ILE A 432 -2.90 -14.53 -12.32
CA ILE A 432 -3.06 -14.38 -10.87
C ILE A 432 -3.71 -13.05 -10.56
N HIS A 433 -4.56 -12.98 -9.51
CA HIS A 433 -5.14 -11.73 -9.04
C HIS A 433 -4.94 -11.52 -7.54
N ALA A 434 -4.98 -10.26 -7.12
CA ALA A 434 -4.97 -9.85 -5.72
C ALA A 434 -6.31 -9.16 -5.39
N PHE A 435 -7.25 -9.87 -4.76
CA PHE A 435 -8.52 -9.29 -4.34
C PHE A 435 -8.31 -8.38 -3.14
N HIS A 436 -8.75 -7.13 -3.24
CA HIS A 436 -8.74 -6.15 -2.16
C HIS A 436 -10.13 -5.58 -1.90
N MET A 437 -10.40 -5.21 -0.64
CA MET A 437 -11.62 -4.57 -0.18
C MET A 437 -11.28 -3.35 0.66
N HIS A 438 -11.81 -2.18 0.27
CA HIS A 438 -11.69 -0.95 1.06
C HIS A 438 -12.47 -1.02 2.38
N GLN A 439 -12.16 -0.15 3.33
CA GLN A 439 -12.81 0.11 4.62
C GLN A 439 -12.94 -1.06 5.59
N ILE A 440 -12.71 -2.29 5.17
CA ILE A 440 -12.85 -3.45 6.04
C ILE A 440 -11.74 -4.48 5.82
N HIS A 441 -11.46 -5.25 6.87
CA HIS A 441 -10.75 -6.52 6.74
C HIS A 441 -11.75 -7.68 6.69
N PHE A 442 -11.33 -8.78 6.11
CA PHE A 442 -12.08 -10.01 6.03
C PHE A 442 -11.30 -11.19 6.61
N LEU A 443 -12.03 -12.14 7.18
CA LEU A 443 -11.45 -13.39 7.65
C LEU A 443 -11.35 -14.38 6.48
N LEU A 444 -10.16 -14.87 6.20
CA LEU A 444 -9.95 -15.94 5.23
C LEU A 444 -10.50 -17.26 5.77
N LEU A 445 -11.45 -17.85 5.04
CA LEU A 445 -12.09 -19.11 5.40
C LEU A 445 -11.51 -20.31 4.66
N ALA A 446 -11.16 -20.15 3.38
CA ALA A 446 -10.58 -21.23 2.58
C ALA A 446 -9.83 -20.71 1.34
N ARG A 447 -8.82 -21.46 0.90
CA ARG A 447 -8.20 -21.38 -0.43
C ARG A 447 -8.44 -22.70 -1.17
N ASN A 448 -9.12 -22.68 -2.31
CA ASN A 448 -9.51 -23.88 -3.08
C ASN A 448 -10.19 -24.93 -2.19
N GLY A 449 -11.13 -24.51 -1.35
CA GLY A 449 -11.87 -25.37 -0.42
C GLY A 449 -11.09 -25.88 0.79
N ARG A 450 -9.80 -25.53 0.95
CA ARG A 450 -8.98 -25.91 2.11
C ARG A 450 -8.89 -24.73 3.08
N PRO A 451 -9.18 -24.94 4.37
CA PRO A 451 -9.03 -23.89 5.36
C PRO A 451 -7.55 -23.48 5.49
N PRO A 452 -7.27 -22.20 5.81
CA PRO A 452 -5.91 -21.77 6.11
C PRO A 452 -5.39 -22.46 7.38
N GLN A 453 -4.06 -22.55 7.51
CA GLN A 453 -3.45 -23.14 8.70
C GLN A 453 -3.65 -22.29 9.96
N HIS A 454 -3.82 -21.00 9.77
CA HIS A 454 -3.99 -19.98 10.82
C HIS A 454 -5.19 -19.11 10.49
N HIS A 455 -5.77 -18.48 11.51
CA HIS A 455 -6.77 -17.45 11.30
C HIS A 455 -6.08 -16.20 10.74
N GLU A 456 -6.38 -15.87 9.50
CA GLU A 456 -5.86 -14.69 8.80
C GLU A 456 -7.02 -13.70 8.62
N VAL A 457 -6.90 -12.53 9.24
CA VAL A 457 -7.77 -11.39 8.99
C VAL A 457 -6.94 -10.38 8.20
N ILE A 458 -7.31 -10.18 6.94
CA ILE A 458 -6.54 -9.46 5.94
C ILE A 458 -7.47 -8.59 5.10
N ASP A 459 -6.94 -7.66 4.33
CA ASP A 459 -7.72 -6.86 3.38
C ASP A 459 -7.38 -7.17 1.92
N THR A 460 -6.27 -7.92 1.71
CA THR A 460 -5.82 -8.30 0.36
C THR A 460 -5.50 -9.80 0.32
N VAL A 461 -6.01 -10.50 -0.70
CA VAL A 461 -5.80 -11.94 -0.82
C VAL A 461 -5.50 -12.36 -2.26
N THR A 462 -4.45 -13.17 -2.43
CA THR A 462 -4.09 -13.78 -3.71
C THR A 462 -5.12 -14.82 -4.15
N VAL A 463 -5.60 -14.71 -5.39
CA VAL A 463 -6.43 -15.72 -6.06
C VAL A 463 -5.62 -16.32 -7.22
N PRO A 464 -5.22 -17.61 -7.14
CA PRO A 464 -4.33 -18.21 -8.12
C PRO A 464 -4.89 -18.25 -9.55
N PRO A 465 -4.04 -18.32 -10.59
CA PRO A 465 -4.47 -18.40 -11.98
C PRO A 465 -5.19 -19.72 -12.29
N TRP A 466 -6.18 -19.68 -13.19
CA TRP A 466 -6.82 -20.87 -13.69
C TRP A 466 -5.95 -21.55 -14.77
N SER A 467 -5.82 -22.87 -14.69
CA SER A 467 -4.99 -23.64 -15.63
C SER A 467 -5.63 -23.83 -17.01
N GLY A 468 -6.81 -23.27 -17.26
CA GLY A 468 -7.56 -23.49 -18.50
C GLY A 468 -8.44 -24.74 -18.50
N SER A 469 -8.41 -25.55 -17.44
CA SER A 469 -9.22 -26.77 -17.29
C SER A 469 -9.51 -27.08 -15.81
N GLY A 470 -10.57 -27.86 -15.56
CA GLY A 470 -11.00 -28.20 -14.21
C GLY A 470 -11.70 -27.05 -13.48
N PRO A 471 -11.88 -27.19 -12.15
CA PRO A 471 -12.54 -26.16 -11.35
C PRO A 471 -11.74 -24.86 -11.31
N TYR A 472 -12.46 -23.72 -11.25
CA TYR A 472 -11.84 -22.42 -11.06
C TYR A 472 -11.19 -22.33 -9.68
N PRO A 473 -9.92 -21.85 -9.59
CA PRO A 473 -9.31 -21.50 -8.31
C PRO A 473 -10.15 -20.44 -7.59
N ASN A 474 -10.21 -20.54 -6.27
CA ASN A 474 -11.02 -19.61 -5.50
C ASN A 474 -10.50 -19.40 -4.08
N VAL A 475 -10.90 -18.27 -3.52
CA VAL A 475 -10.80 -18.00 -2.09
C VAL A 475 -12.18 -17.78 -1.51
N LYS A 476 -12.38 -18.21 -0.27
CA LYS A 476 -13.59 -17.93 0.49
C LYS A 476 -13.23 -17.05 1.67
N VAL A 477 -13.93 -15.93 1.79
CA VAL A 477 -13.66 -14.92 2.81
C VAL A 477 -14.94 -14.54 3.54
N ARG A 478 -14.81 -14.08 4.79
CA ARG A 478 -15.92 -13.58 5.60
C ARG A 478 -15.76 -12.10 5.81
N MET A 479 -16.66 -11.31 5.21
CA MET A 479 -16.74 -9.87 5.29
C MET A 479 -17.39 -9.42 6.60
N ASP A 480 -16.83 -8.37 7.22
CA ASP A 480 -17.29 -7.83 8.51
C ASP A 480 -17.83 -6.40 8.36
N PHE A 481 -19.13 -6.29 8.07
CA PHE A 481 -19.82 -4.99 7.97
C PHE A 481 -20.46 -4.55 9.30
N ARG A 482 -20.04 -5.12 10.43
CA ARG A 482 -20.62 -4.82 11.75
C ARG A 482 -20.33 -3.40 12.23
N TRP A 483 -19.28 -2.77 11.74
CA TRP A 483 -18.75 -1.52 12.24
C TRP A 483 -19.30 -0.31 11.49
N PRO A 484 -19.53 0.83 12.18
CA PRO A 484 -20.13 2.01 11.56
C PRO A 484 -19.22 2.67 10.52
N GLU A 485 -17.91 2.44 10.58
CA GLU A 485 -16.95 2.98 9.63
C GLU A 485 -17.16 2.43 8.21
N SER A 486 -17.77 1.24 8.07
CA SER A 486 -18.08 0.66 6.75
C SER A 486 -19.32 1.26 6.09
N VAL A 487 -20.07 2.17 6.75
CA VAL A 487 -21.30 2.75 6.20
C VAL A 487 -20.99 3.76 5.09
N GLY A 488 -21.53 3.53 3.90
CA GLY A 488 -21.36 4.35 2.71
C GLY A 488 -21.04 3.51 1.47
N THR A 489 -20.62 4.16 0.41
CA THR A 489 -20.24 3.53 -0.86
C THR A 489 -18.72 3.52 -0.99
N PHE A 490 -18.14 2.35 -1.26
CA PHE A 490 -16.72 2.16 -1.48
C PHE A 490 -16.46 1.06 -2.50
N VAL A 491 -15.21 0.80 -2.81
CA VAL A 491 -14.83 -0.13 -3.87
C VAL A 491 -14.22 -1.42 -3.33
N TYR A 492 -14.27 -2.46 -4.16
CA TYR A 492 -13.45 -3.66 -4.11
C TYR A 492 -12.90 -3.92 -5.50
N HIS A 493 -11.67 -4.42 -5.60
CA HIS A 493 -10.98 -4.54 -6.88
C HIS A 493 -9.85 -5.58 -6.85
N CYS A 494 -9.26 -5.84 -8.01
CA CYS A 494 -7.94 -6.43 -8.09
C CYS A 494 -6.91 -5.35 -7.79
N HIS A 495 -5.89 -5.65 -6.97
CA HIS A 495 -4.84 -4.69 -6.66
C HIS A 495 -3.56 -4.90 -7.51
N ILE A 496 -3.69 -5.55 -8.65
CA ILE A 496 -2.77 -5.40 -9.78
C ILE A 496 -3.23 -4.13 -10.48
N LEU A 497 -2.37 -3.08 -10.52
CA LEU A 497 -2.84 -1.72 -10.77
C LEU A 497 -3.27 -1.43 -12.21
N ASP A 498 -2.71 -2.13 -13.19
CA ASP A 498 -3.18 -2.08 -14.57
C ASP A 498 -4.56 -2.73 -14.72
N HIS A 499 -4.84 -3.83 -13.99
CA HIS A 499 -6.17 -4.45 -13.94
C HIS A 499 -7.18 -3.51 -13.28
N GLU A 500 -6.80 -2.85 -12.18
CA GLU A 500 -7.63 -1.87 -11.48
C GLU A 500 -7.99 -0.71 -12.41
N ASP A 501 -6.97 -0.06 -13.00
CA ASP A 501 -7.16 1.05 -13.93
C ASP A 501 -7.85 0.61 -15.22
N GLY A 502 -7.65 -0.66 -15.65
CA GLY A 502 -8.34 -1.32 -16.76
C GLY A 502 -9.78 -1.74 -16.47
N GLY A 503 -10.30 -1.47 -15.27
CA GLY A 503 -11.71 -1.65 -14.91
C GLY A 503 -12.06 -2.83 -14.03
N MET A 504 -11.09 -3.59 -13.50
CA MET A 504 -11.32 -4.72 -12.57
C MET A 504 -11.67 -4.24 -11.15
N MET A 505 -12.68 -3.39 -11.06
CA MET A 505 -13.17 -2.75 -9.86
C MET A 505 -14.69 -2.70 -9.84
N ALA A 506 -15.32 -2.72 -8.67
CA ALA A 506 -16.75 -2.53 -8.51
C ALA A 506 -17.10 -1.86 -7.18
N LYS A 507 -18.31 -1.29 -7.11
CA LYS A 507 -18.80 -0.61 -5.90
C LYS A 507 -19.65 -1.53 -5.05
N ILE A 508 -19.53 -1.33 -3.75
CA ILE A 508 -20.46 -1.82 -2.72
C ILE A 508 -21.04 -0.65 -1.95
N GLU A 509 -22.30 -0.73 -1.59
CA GLU A 509 -22.98 0.18 -0.69
C GLU A 509 -23.39 -0.54 0.59
N VAL A 510 -23.04 0.06 1.72
CA VAL A 510 -23.41 -0.41 3.06
C VAL A 510 -24.38 0.58 3.66
N ASP A 511 -25.65 0.21 3.72
CA ASP A 511 -26.69 1.01 4.35
C ASP A 511 -26.49 1.10 5.86
N PRO A 512 -26.82 2.23 6.52
CA PRO A 512 -26.79 2.32 7.96
C PRO A 512 -27.77 1.33 8.61
N ALA A 513 -27.47 0.91 9.84
CA ALA A 513 -28.43 0.15 10.65
C ALA A 513 -29.70 0.99 10.88
N LYS A 514 -30.88 0.35 10.75
CA LYS A 514 -32.17 1.01 11.01
C LYS A 514 -32.37 1.25 12.50
#